data_3ae842967275b0605006a889a17f78f6
#
_entry.id   3ae842967275b0605006a889a17f78f6
#
_cell.length_a   1.000
_cell.length_b   1.000
_cell.length_c   1.000
_cell.angle_alpha   90.00
_cell.angle_beta   90.00
_cell.angle_gamma   90.00
#
_symmetry.space_group_name_H-M   'P 1'
#
loop_
_entity.id
_entity.type
_entity.pdbx_description
1 polymer ?
#
loop_
_entity_poly.entity_id
_entity_poly.type
_entity_poly.pdbx_seq_one_letter_code
_entity_poly.pdbx_strand_id
1 'polypeptide(L)'
;MDSLYQETIMNHGHNPLNFGKPKNIGHSIEQFNPLCGDKIILYFTNDSANFMFESVSCVICKASASMMTMTINDLNFNERMSLIESIISGIKEGNIDNSSLSKDLLSLNQIVNYPSRINCALLPWQTAHDLIRNHIDE
;
A
#
# COMPACT_ATOMS: atom_id res chain seq x y z
N MET A 1 15.24 7.88 11.37
CA MET A 1 14.66 6.59 10.99
C MET A 1 15.71 5.52 11.19
N ASP A 2 15.31 4.37 11.71
CA ASP A 2 16.21 3.22 11.84
C ASP A 2 16.78 2.83 10.48
N SER A 3 18.08 2.52 10.41
CA SER A 3 18.74 2.27 9.12
C SER A 3 18.19 1.03 8.41
N LEU A 4 17.78 -0.01 9.16
CA LEU A 4 17.17 -1.20 8.57
C LEU A 4 15.81 -0.87 7.94
N TYR A 5 14.98 -0.09 8.62
CA TYR A 5 13.69 0.31 8.10
C TYR A 5 13.82 1.26 6.93
N GLN A 6 14.79 2.17 6.97
CA GLN A 6 15.08 3.04 5.85
C GLN A 6 15.48 2.23 4.61
N GLU A 7 16.33 1.24 4.78
CA GLU A 7 16.75 0.36 3.68
C GLU A 7 15.56 -0.39 3.09
N THR A 8 14.67 -0.91 3.92
CA THR A 8 13.46 -1.62 3.48
C THR A 8 12.58 -0.70 2.64
N ILE A 9 12.33 0.52 3.11
CA ILE A 9 11.53 1.50 2.37
C ILE A 9 12.19 1.85 1.04
N MET A 10 13.49 2.09 1.03
CA MET A 10 14.20 2.45 -0.19
C MET A 10 14.19 1.31 -1.21
N ASN A 11 14.38 0.07 -0.76
CA ASN A 11 14.32 -1.09 -1.65
C ASN A 11 12.97 -1.25 -2.31
N HIS A 12 11.89 -1.16 -1.54
CA HIS A 12 10.53 -1.22 -2.10
C HIS A 12 10.21 -0.02 -2.99
N GLY A 13 10.72 1.16 -2.63
CA GLY A 13 10.46 2.37 -3.41
C GLY A 13 11.18 2.41 -4.75
N HIS A 14 12.38 1.86 -4.82
CA HIS A 14 13.17 1.83 -6.06
C HIS A 14 12.87 0.61 -6.94
N ASN A 15 12.46 -0.50 -6.33
CA ASN A 15 12.13 -1.74 -7.03
C ASN A 15 10.80 -2.28 -6.53
N PRO A 16 9.69 -1.56 -6.79
CA PRO A 16 8.40 -1.96 -6.24
C PRO A 16 7.89 -3.27 -6.84
N LEU A 17 7.28 -4.08 -5.97
CA LEU A 17 6.61 -5.31 -6.38
C LEU A 17 5.26 -4.95 -6.99
N ASN A 18 4.84 -5.76 -7.98
CA ASN A 18 3.53 -5.62 -8.63
C ASN A 18 3.32 -4.23 -9.27
N PHE A 19 4.40 -3.63 -9.75
CA PHE A 19 4.35 -2.33 -10.41
C PHE A 19 4.10 -2.54 -11.90
N GLY A 20 3.14 -1.79 -12.44
CA GLY A 20 2.83 -1.80 -13.86
C GLY A 20 1.34 -1.95 -14.11
N LYS A 21 0.95 -1.79 -15.36
CA LYS A 21 -0.43 -1.93 -15.80
C LYS A 21 -0.66 -3.36 -16.30
N PRO A 22 -1.58 -4.13 -15.70
CA PRO A 22 -1.85 -5.49 -16.16
C PRO A 22 -2.63 -5.48 -17.48
N LYS A 23 -2.61 -6.62 -18.17
CA LYS A 23 -3.35 -6.78 -19.43
C LYS A 23 -4.84 -6.95 -19.21
N ASN A 24 -5.24 -7.69 -18.19
CA ASN A 24 -6.63 -8.05 -17.92
C ASN A 24 -7.14 -7.31 -16.70
N ILE A 25 -7.53 -6.05 -16.90
CA ILE A 25 -8.00 -5.18 -15.82
C ILE A 25 -9.47 -5.48 -15.56
N GLY A 26 -9.79 -5.88 -14.32
CA GLY A 26 -11.17 -6.03 -13.88
C GLY A 26 -11.73 -4.72 -13.36
N HIS A 27 -11.00 -4.09 -12.45
CA HIS A 27 -11.36 -2.81 -11.86
C HIS A 27 -10.10 -1.97 -11.69
N SER A 28 -10.26 -0.65 -11.68
CA SER A 28 -9.18 0.26 -11.37
C SER A 28 -9.71 1.51 -10.68
N ILE A 29 -8.82 2.18 -9.94
CA ILE A 29 -9.13 3.44 -9.29
C ILE A 29 -7.88 4.31 -9.29
N GLU A 30 -8.07 5.61 -9.52
CA GLU A 30 -6.99 6.58 -9.43
C GLU A 30 -7.26 7.52 -8.27
N GLN A 31 -6.26 7.73 -7.43
CA GLN A 31 -6.38 8.63 -6.28
C GLN A 31 -5.13 9.48 -6.14
N PHE A 32 -5.30 10.62 -5.49
CA PHE A 32 -4.28 11.65 -5.33
C PHE A 32 -4.10 12.00 -3.86
N ASN A 33 -2.86 12.38 -3.54
CA ASN A 33 -2.58 13.11 -2.31
C ASN A 33 -2.27 14.55 -2.71
N PRO A 34 -3.21 15.50 -2.57
CA PRO A 34 -3.01 16.85 -3.07
C PRO A 34 -1.93 17.62 -2.32
N LEU A 35 -1.57 17.20 -1.10
CA LEU A 35 -0.58 17.90 -0.28
C LEU A 35 0.84 17.68 -0.80
N CYS A 36 1.14 16.53 -1.40
CA CYS A 36 2.48 16.25 -1.91
C CYS A 36 2.50 15.84 -3.38
N GLY A 37 1.35 15.91 -4.06
CA GLY A 37 1.29 15.61 -5.49
C GLY A 37 1.40 14.15 -5.87
N ASP A 38 1.32 13.24 -4.91
CA ASP A 38 1.33 11.81 -5.20
C ASP A 38 0.07 11.40 -5.94
N LYS A 39 0.24 10.53 -6.94
CA LYS A 39 -0.86 9.91 -7.66
C LYS A 39 -0.62 8.42 -7.74
N ILE A 40 -1.66 7.63 -7.47
CA ILE A 40 -1.61 6.18 -7.63
C ILE A 40 -2.80 5.72 -8.46
N ILE A 41 -2.53 4.74 -9.33
CA ILE A 41 -3.57 4.00 -10.04
C ILE A 41 -3.44 2.56 -9.57
N LEU A 42 -4.49 2.05 -8.95
CA LEU A 42 -4.54 0.68 -8.47
C LEU A 42 -5.43 -0.15 -9.40
N TYR A 43 -4.90 -1.28 -9.83
CA TYR A 43 -5.56 -2.21 -10.72
C TYR A 43 -5.87 -3.52 -10.01
N PHE A 44 -7.06 -4.07 -10.28
CA PHE A 44 -7.42 -5.42 -9.84
C PHE A 44 -7.66 -6.28 -11.07
N THR A 45 -6.96 -7.42 -11.15
CA THR A 45 -7.06 -8.34 -12.28
C THR A 45 -8.12 -9.41 -12.01
N ASN A 46 -9.02 -9.64 -12.96
CA ASN A 46 -10.08 -10.64 -12.79
C ASN A 46 -9.56 -12.07 -12.82
N ASP A 47 -8.56 -12.33 -13.66
CA ASP A 47 -8.07 -13.69 -13.91
C ASP A 47 -7.29 -14.26 -12.73
N SER A 48 -6.51 -13.45 -12.03
CA SER A 48 -5.67 -13.91 -10.91
C SER A 48 -6.10 -13.34 -9.56
N ALA A 49 -7.10 -12.44 -9.55
CA ALA A 49 -7.57 -11.76 -8.34
C ALA A 49 -6.45 -11.05 -7.59
N ASN A 50 -5.52 -10.46 -8.33
CA ASN A 50 -4.35 -9.78 -7.79
C ASN A 50 -4.40 -8.28 -8.05
N PHE A 51 -3.65 -7.55 -7.22
CA PHE A 51 -3.49 -6.11 -7.35
C PHE A 51 -2.14 -5.78 -7.95
N MET A 52 -2.14 -4.81 -8.86
CA MET A 52 -0.96 -4.15 -9.40
C MET A 52 -1.19 -2.65 -9.34
N PHE A 53 -0.13 -1.86 -9.44
CA PHE A 53 -0.27 -0.42 -9.38
C PHE A 53 0.75 0.30 -10.25
N GLU A 54 0.39 1.52 -10.63
CA GLU A 54 1.32 2.52 -11.15
C GLU A 54 1.21 3.76 -10.28
N SER A 55 2.29 4.52 -10.19
CA SER A 55 2.25 5.77 -9.43
C SER A 55 3.25 6.78 -9.99
N VAL A 56 2.89 8.06 -9.83
CA VAL A 56 3.82 9.18 -9.92
C VAL A 56 3.84 9.77 -8.54
N SER A 57 4.85 9.42 -7.76
CA SER A 57 4.81 9.65 -6.33
C SER A 57 6.21 9.64 -5.71
N CYS A 58 6.29 10.07 -4.45
CA CYS A 58 7.52 9.98 -3.68
C CYS A 58 7.86 8.51 -3.37
N VAL A 59 9.09 8.29 -2.92
CA VAL A 59 9.60 6.96 -2.60
C VAL A 59 8.77 6.28 -1.50
N ILE A 60 8.28 7.04 -0.53
CA ILE A 60 7.50 6.51 0.58
C ILE A 60 6.14 5.97 0.09
N CYS A 61 5.45 6.73 -0.75
CA CYS A 61 4.19 6.27 -1.34
C CYS A 61 4.41 5.01 -2.17
N LYS A 62 5.42 5.00 -3.02
CA LYS A 62 5.73 3.85 -3.87
C LYS A 62 6.11 2.63 -3.05
N ALA A 63 6.91 2.80 -2.00
CA ALA A 63 7.29 1.72 -1.10
C ALA A 63 6.07 1.15 -0.36
N SER A 64 5.21 2.03 0.14
CA SER A 64 3.99 1.62 0.83
C SER A 64 3.08 0.83 -0.11
N ALA A 65 2.92 1.26 -1.36
CA ALA A 65 2.13 0.56 -2.36
C ALA A 65 2.71 -0.81 -2.69
N SER A 66 4.03 -0.90 -2.81
CA SER A 66 4.72 -2.18 -3.03
C SER A 66 4.43 -3.16 -1.91
N MET A 67 4.60 -2.73 -0.66
CA MET A 67 4.33 -3.56 0.51
C MET A 67 2.86 -3.94 0.60
N MET A 68 1.97 -3.03 0.27
CA MET A 68 0.53 -3.27 0.29
C MET A 68 0.16 -4.38 -0.69
N THR A 69 0.56 -4.28 -1.95
CA THR A 69 0.23 -5.32 -2.94
C THR A 69 0.87 -6.65 -2.61
N MET A 70 2.12 -6.64 -2.15
CA MET A 70 2.82 -7.85 -1.71
C MET A 70 2.00 -8.60 -0.65
N THR A 71 1.46 -7.87 0.30
CA THR A 71 0.79 -8.47 1.45
C THR A 71 -0.63 -8.89 1.11
N ILE A 72 -1.42 -8.02 0.48
CA ILE A 72 -2.84 -8.35 0.25
C ILE A 72 -3.05 -9.36 -0.86
N ASN A 73 -2.11 -9.50 -1.79
CA ASN A 73 -2.26 -10.49 -2.87
C ASN A 73 -2.30 -11.93 -2.35
N ASP A 74 -1.73 -12.19 -1.18
CA ASP A 74 -1.72 -13.52 -0.58
C ASP A 74 -2.94 -13.80 0.31
N LEU A 75 -3.87 -12.85 0.43
CA LEU A 75 -4.99 -12.93 1.36
C LEU A 75 -6.33 -13.06 0.63
N ASN A 76 -7.33 -13.64 1.31
CA ASN A 76 -8.70 -13.63 0.81
C ASN A 76 -9.38 -12.27 1.08
N PHE A 77 -10.60 -12.10 0.58
CA PHE A 77 -11.33 -10.83 0.69
C PHE A 77 -11.43 -10.31 2.13
N ASN A 78 -11.90 -11.16 3.05
CA ASN A 78 -12.11 -10.72 4.44
C ASN A 78 -10.80 -10.37 5.12
N GLU A 79 -9.75 -11.16 4.86
CA GLU A 79 -8.43 -10.91 5.40
C GLU A 79 -7.84 -9.61 4.84
N ARG A 80 -8.06 -9.33 3.56
CA ARG A 80 -7.60 -8.09 2.93
C ARG A 80 -8.17 -6.87 3.61
N MET A 81 -9.49 -6.83 3.80
CA MET A 81 -10.16 -5.68 4.41
C MET A 81 -9.70 -5.48 5.85
N SER A 82 -9.65 -6.56 6.62
CA SER A 82 -9.20 -6.48 8.00
C SER A 82 -7.77 -5.97 8.12
N LEU A 83 -6.87 -6.48 7.29
CA LEU A 83 -5.48 -6.05 7.29
C LEU A 83 -5.35 -4.58 6.88
N ILE A 84 -6.02 -4.19 5.80
CA ILE A 84 -5.94 -2.81 5.30
C ILE A 84 -6.38 -1.83 6.38
N GLU A 85 -7.49 -2.09 7.05
CA GLU A 85 -7.99 -1.23 8.12
C GLU A 85 -7.00 -1.16 9.29
N SER A 86 -6.43 -2.30 9.65
CA SER A 86 -5.43 -2.36 10.71
C SER A 86 -4.17 -1.57 10.36
N ILE A 87 -3.69 -1.68 9.12
CA ILE A 87 -2.48 -0.97 8.69
C ILE A 87 -2.72 0.53 8.60
N ILE A 88 -3.87 0.96 8.11
CA ILE A 88 -4.21 2.39 8.09
C ILE A 88 -4.12 2.99 9.49
N SER A 89 -4.74 2.34 10.46
CA SER A 89 -4.67 2.76 11.85
C SER A 89 -3.23 2.72 12.37
N GLY A 90 -2.50 1.65 12.05
CA GLY A 90 -1.13 1.47 12.50
C GLY A 90 -0.16 2.51 11.95
N ILE A 91 -0.32 2.94 10.70
CA ILE A 91 0.51 4.00 10.12
C ILE A 91 0.27 5.32 10.84
N LYS A 92 -0.99 5.64 11.11
CA LYS A 92 -1.35 6.89 11.79
C LYS A 92 -0.79 6.97 13.20
N GLU A 93 -0.72 5.84 13.89
CA GLU A 93 -0.34 5.77 15.29
C GLU A 93 1.09 5.27 15.52
N GLY A 94 1.73 4.74 14.48
CA GLY A 94 3.08 4.17 14.60
C GLY A 94 3.11 2.85 15.36
N ASN A 95 2.04 2.05 15.28
CA ASN A 95 1.89 0.84 16.08
C ASN A 95 1.44 -0.39 15.30
N ILE A 96 1.95 -0.58 14.08
CA ILE A 96 1.70 -1.80 13.32
C ILE A 96 2.22 -2.98 14.13
N ASP A 97 1.33 -3.96 14.38
CA ASP A 97 1.65 -5.15 15.15
C ASP A 97 2.50 -6.11 14.31
N ASN A 98 3.50 -6.73 14.92
CA ASN A 98 4.41 -7.65 14.23
C ASN A 98 4.03 -9.13 14.36
N SER A 99 2.87 -9.44 14.94
CA SER A 99 2.54 -10.81 15.34
C SER A 99 2.37 -11.81 14.21
N SER A 100 1.90 -11.37 13.04
CA SER A 100 1.60 -12.28 11.93
C SER A 100 1.87 -11.68 10.54
N LEU A 101 2.47 -10.51 10.47
CA LEU A 101 2.66 -9.79 9.22
C LEU A 101 4.11 -9.85 8.73
N SER A 102 4.31 -9.50 7.46
CA SER A 102 5.65 -9.33 6.93
C SER A 102 6.42 -8.30 7.75
N LYS A 103 7.67 -8.62 8.06
CA LYS A 103 8.55 -7.68 8.79
C LYS A 103 8.73 -6.36 8.04
N ASP A 104 8.59 -6.36 6.72
CA ASP A 104 8.73 -5.15 5.92
C ASP A 104 7.70 -4.10 6.31
N LEU A 105 6.47 -4.52 6.66
CA LEU A 105 5.42 -3.60 7.08
C LEU A 105 5.79 -2.82 8.34
N LEU A 106 6.61 -3.38 9.19
CA LEU A 106 7.04 -2.70 10.42
C LEU A 106 7.83 -1.43 10.13
N SER A 107 8.47 -1.35 8.95
CA SER A 107 9.19 -0.14 8.55
C SER A 107 8.28 1.08 8.49
N LEU A 108 6.97 0.88 8.24
CA LEU A 108 6.01 1.97 8.16
C LEU A 108 5.69 2.59 9.53
N ASN A 109 6.03 1.90 10.63
CA ASN A 109 5.86 2.47 11.98
C ASN A 109 6.68 3.73 12.20
N GLN A 110 7.78 3.88 11.49
CA GLN A 110 8.66 5.04 11.61
C GLN A 110 8.06 6.31 11.00
N ILE A 111 7.06 6.16 10.12
CA ILE A 111 6.50 7.28 9.35
C ILE A 111 5.78 8.27 10.27
N VAL A 112 5.25 7.82 11.40
CA VAL A 112 4.57 8.69 12.37
C VAL A 112 5.47 9.84 12.83
N ASN A 113 6.79 9.64 12.80
CA ASN A 113 7.77 10.65 13.19
C ASN A 113 7.98 11.72 12.11
N TYR A 114 7.35 11.56 10.95
CA TYR A 114 7.47 12.45 9.80
C TYR A 114 6.08 12.85 9.32
N PRO A 115 5.41 13.78 10.04
CA PRO A 115 3.99 14.08 9.77
C PRO A 115 3.68 14.44 8.32
N SER A 116 4.61 15.09 7.61
CA SER A 116 4.40 15.44 6.20
C SER A 116 4.39 14.22 5.28
N ARG A 117 4.78 13.05 5.77
CA ARG A 117 4.85 11.81 4.99
C ARG A 117 3.78 10.80 5.35
N ILE A 118 3.00 11.03 6.39
CA ILE A 118 1.96 10.11 6.81
C ILE A 118 0.96 9.88 5.67
N ASN A 119 0.50 10.94 5.02
CA ASN A 119 -0.45 10.81 3.91
C ASN A 119 0.15 10.12 2.69
N CYS A 120 1.44 10.24 2.47
CA CYS A 120 2.12 9.50 1.40
C CYS A 120 2.05 7.99 1.66
N ALA A 121 2.31 7.58 2.89
CA ALA A 121 2.25 6.16 3.26
C ALA A 121 0.82 5.63 3.29
N LEU A 122 -0.15 6.45 3.65
CA LEU A 122 -1.56 6.07 3.74
C LEU A 122 -2.22 5.90 2.37
N LEU A 123 -1.84 6.69 1.38
CA LEU A 123 -2.54 6.76 0.09
C LEU A 123 -2.77 5.39 -0.54
N PRO A 124 -1.77 4.49 -0.67
CA PRO A 124 -2.00 3.19 -1.27
C PRO A 124 -3.03 2.35 -0.52
N TRP A 125 -2.97 2.36 0.79
CA TRP A 125 -3.87 1.56 1.63
C TRP A 125 -5.31 2.07 1.58
N GLN A 126 -5.48 3.39 1.61
CA GLN A 126 -6.79 4.02 1.46
C GLN A 126 -7.37 3.74 0.07
N THR A 127 -6.53 3.79 -0.96
CA THR A 127 -6.94 3.48 -2.33
C THR A 127 -7.40 2.03 -2.46
N ALA A 128 -6.66 1.08 -1.87
CA ALA A 128 -7.06 -0.32 -1.86
C ALA A 128 -8.37 -0.53 -1.11
N HIS A 129 -8.53 0.13 0.03
CA HIS A 129 -9.76 0.06 0.81
C HIS A 129 -10.97 0.50 -0.04
N ASP A 130 -10.84 1.63 -0.73
CA ASP A 130 -11.92 2.18 -1.54
C ASP A 130 -12.23 1.28 -2.74
N LEU A 131 -11.21 0.75 -3.41
CA LEU A 131 -11.42 -0.12 -4.55
C LEU A 131 -12.14 -1.40 -4.15
N ILE A 132 -11.69 -2.06 -3.09
CA ILE A 132 -12.27 -3.32 -2.63
C ILE A 132 -13.70 -3.09 -2.16
N ARG A 133 -13.92 -2.07 -1.34
CA ARG A 133 -15.23 -1.78 -0.77
C ARG A 133 -16.28 -1.47 -1.82
N ASN A 134 -15.89 -0.73 -2.87
CA ASN A 134 -16.86 -0.18 -3.83
C ASN A 134 -17.07 -1.07 -5.05
N HIS A 135 -16.10 -1.92 -5.40
CA HIS A 135 -16.10 -2.59 -6.70
C HIS A 135 -15.82 -4.09 -6.65
N ILE A 136 -15.32 -4.63 -5.54
CA ILE A 136 -14.90 -6.01 -5.48
C ILE A 136 -15.69 -6.73 -4.40
N ASP A 137 -16.50 -7.71 -4.84
CA ASP A 137 -17.23 -8.62 -3.94
C ASP A 137 -16.50 -9.95 -3.87
N GLU A 138 -16.80 -10.72 -2.85
CA GLU A 138 -16.27 -12.07 -2.72
C GLU A 138 -16.66 -12.97 -3.89
#